data_77fe5ef5bb76e3637eb626e61abf59ae
#
_entry.id   77fe5ef5bb76e3637eb626e61abf59ae
#
_cell.length_a   1.000
_cell.length_b   1.000
_cell.length_c   1.000
_cell.angle_alpha   90.00
_cell.angle_beta   90.00
_cell.angle_gamma   90.00
#
_symmetry.space_group_name_H-M   'P 1'
#
loop_
_entity.id
_entity.type
_entity.pdbx_description
1 polymer ?
#
loop_
_entity_poly.entity_id
_entity_poly.type
_entity_poly.pdbx_seq_one_letter_code
_entity_poly.pdbx_strand_id
1 'polypeptide(L)' 'MSRYVVDLGENKEFVYGFDHALGYFYELWDNSRGDEDYERLIVDKSYFINKLSKGEMIEVMEKYNARKEHLERMAMDLPF' A
#
# COMPACT_ATOMS: atom_id res chain seq x y z
N MET A 1 -5.39 11.59 -6.28
CA MET A 1 -4.30 10.84 -5.63
C MET A 1 -4.53 10.75 -4.13
N SER A 2 -4.35 9.58 -3.58
CA SER A 2 -4.46 9.37 -2.14
C SER A 2 -3.25 8.57 -1.65
N ARG A 3 -2.93 8.73 -0.38
CA ARG A 3 -1.82 8.01 0.25
C ARG A 3 -2.11 7.91 1.75
N TYR A 4 -2.27 6.71 2.24
CA TYR A 4 -2.57 6.43 3.63
C TYR A 4 -1.45 5.61 4.25
N VAL A 5 -1.12 5.90 5.50
CA VAL A 5 -0.02 5.24 6.20
C VAL A 5 -0.58 4.52 7.42
N VAL A 6 -0.24 3.23 7.55
CA VAL A 6 -0.57 2.42 8.73
C VAL A 6 0.74 2.09 9.44
N ASP A 7 0.84 2.49 10.71
CA ASP A 7 2.00 2.15 11.53
C ASP A 7 1.88 0.69 11.98
N LEU A 8 2.87 -0.12 11.60
CA LEU A 8 2.89 -1.54 11.94
C LEU A 8 3.70 -1.83 13.22
N GLY A 9 4.26 -0.81 13.85
CA GLY A 9 5.18 -0.98 14.97
C GLY A 9 6.59 -1.37 14.51
N GLU A 10 7.54 -1.31 15.41
CA GLU A 10 8.93 -1.71 15.14
C GLU A 10 9.54 -0.97 13.94
N ASN A 11 9.20 0.31 13.77
CA ASN A 11 9.67 1.17 12.66
C ASN A 11 9.20 0.73 11.28
N LYS A 12 8.15 -0.08 11.21
CA LYS A 12 7.58 -0.53 9.93
C LYS A 12 6.28 0.18 9.61
N GLU A 13 6.06 0.41 8.33
CA GLU A 13 4.86 1.11 7.84
C GLU A 13 4.31 0.41 6.60
N PHE A 14 2.98 0.34 6.52
CA PHE A 14 2.26 -0.06 5.32
C PHE A 14 1.63 1.19 4.73
N VAL A 15 1.92 1.46 3.47
CA VAL A 15 1.38 2.61 2.75
C VAL A 15 0.54 2.09 1.59
N TYR A 16 -0.63 2.66 1.40
CA TYR A 16 -1.51 2.26 0.30
C TYR A 16 -2.28 3.46 -0.21
N GLY A 17 -2.78 3.36 -1.42
CA GLY A 17 -3.55 4.45 -1.99
C GLY A 17 -3.95 4.24 -3.43
N PHE A 18 -4.37 5.34 -4.04
CA PHE A 18 -4.75 5.40 -5.45
C PHE A 18 -4.09 6.60 -6.11
N ASP A 19 -3.51 6.37 -7.28
CA ASP A 19 -2.82 7.40 -8.06
C ASP A 19 -3.25 7.26 -9.52
N HIS A 20 -3.52 8.37 -10.21
CA HIS A 20 -3.96 8.33 -11.60
C HIS A 20 -2.92 7.68 -12.52
N ALA A 21 -1.65 7.83 -12.23
CA ALA A 21 -0.57 7.26 -13.03
C ALA A 21 -0.27 5.80 -12.68
N LEU A 22 -0.46 5.41 -11.43
CA LEU A 22 -0.10 4.09 -10.93
C LEU A 22 -1.30 3.15 -10.73
N GLY A 23 -2.51 3.70 -10.63
CA GLY A 23 -3.68 2.97 -10.18
C GLY A 23 -3.63 2.73 -8.68
N TYR A 24 -4.20 1.64 -8.22
CA TYR A 24 -4.05 1.23 -6.83
C TYR A 24 -2.61 0.81 -6.58
N PHE A 25 -2.07 1.18 -5.43
CA PHE A 25 -0.69 0.86 -5.08
C PHE A 25 -0.53 0.60 -3.60
N TYR A 26 0.56 -0.11 -3.24
CA TYR A 26 0.97 -0.22 -1.85
C TYR A 26 2.49 -0.29 -1.75
N GLU A 27 2.99 0.07 -0.56
CA GLU A 27 4.40 0.05 -0.23
C GLU A 27 4.56 -0.50 1.18
N LEU A 28 5.63 -1.23 1.40
CA LEU A 28 6.03 -1.67 2.74
C LEU A 28 7.38 -1.06 3.04
N TRP A 29 7.49 -0.42 4.20
CA TRP A 29 8.68 0.29 4.64
C TRP A 29 9.19 -0.27 5.95
N ASP A 30 10.51 -0.33 6.10
CA ASP A 30 11.18 -0.63 7.36
C ASP A 30 12.21 0.48 7.61
N ASN A 31 11.84 1.44 8.44
CA ASN A 31 12.64 2.64 8.69
C ASN A 31 13.91 2.38 9.52
N SER A 32 14.09 1.16 10.02
CA SER A 32 15.29 0.76 10.73
C SER A 32 16.42 0.29 9.81
N ARG A 33 16.15 0.12 8.50
CA ARG A 33 17.10 -0.50 7.57
C ARG A 33 18.16 0.43 7.01
N GLY A 34 18.15 1.71 7.33
CA GLY A 34 19.15 2.64 6.85
C GLY A 34 18.63 4.06 6.77
N ASP A 35 19.39 4.96 6.17
CA ASP A 35 19.06 6.38 6.10
C ASP A 35 18.43 6.78 4.75
N GLU A 36 18.63 5.97 3.71
CA GLU A 36 18.14 6.26 2.37
C GLU A 36 16.82 5.54 2.11
N ASP A 37 15.93 6.16 1.33
CA ASP A 37 14.62 5.60 1.02
C ASP A 37 14.70 4.22 0.36
N TYR A 38 15.66 4.02 -0.55
CA TYR A 38 15.79 2.73 -1.22
C TYR A 38 16.19 1.60 -0.26
N GLU A 39 16.82 1.93 0.86
CA GLU A 39 17.17 0.94 1.89
C GLU A 39 15.97 0.56 2.74
N ARG A 40 15.06 1.51 2.95
CA ARG A 40 13.88 1.34 3.81
C ARG A 40 12.70 0.71 3.08
N LEU A 41 12.61 0.91 1.78
CA LEU A 41 11.49 0.40 0.98
C LEU A 41 11.67 -1.09 0.71
N ILE A 42 10.78 -1.91 1.28
CA ILE A 42 10.84 -3.36 1.15
C ILE A 42 10.05 -3.83 -0.08
N VAL A 43 8.84 -3.29 -0.27
CA VAL A 43 7.96 -3.66 -1.38
C VAL A 43 7.31 -2.41 -1.92
N ASP A 44 7.19 -2.33 -3.26
CA ASP A 44 6.53 -1.25 -3.95
C ASP A 44 5.83 -1.85 -5.17
N LYS A 45 4.51 -1.93 -5.13
CA LYS A 45 3.71 -2.51 -6.21
C LYS A 45 2.54 -1.63 -6.58
N SER A 46 2.21 -1.61 -7.86
CA SER A 46 1.08 -0.85 -8.39
C SER A 46 0.40 -1.59 -9.53
N TYR A 47 -0.85 -1.21 -9.83
CA TYR A 47 -1.62 -1.84 -10.91
C TYR A 47 -0.94 -1.69 -12.26
N PHE A 48 -0.54 -0.47 -12.62
CA PHE A 48 -0.09 -0.19 -13.98
C PHE A 48 1.38 -0.56 -14.22
N ILE A 49 2.22 -0.52 -13.20
CA ILE A 49 3.65 -0.79 -13.38
C ILE A 49 3.99 -2.26 -13.08
N ASN A 50 3.44 -2.81 -12.01
CA ASN A 50 3.78 -4.16 -11.53
C ASN A 50 2.70 -5.18 -11.80
N LYS A 51 1.58 -4.77 -12.43
CA LYS A 51 0.41 -5.63 -12.67
C LYS A 51 -0.12 -6.23 -11.36
N LEU A 52 -0.16 -5.42 -10.32
CA LEU A 52 -0.73 -5.80 -9.04
C LEU A 52 -2.19 -6.23 -9.24
N SER A 53 -2.58 -7.39 -8.73
CA SER A 53 -3.95 -7.88 -8.86
C SER A 53 -4.84 -7.31 -7.75
N LYS A 54 -6.14 -7.21 -8.04
CA LYS A 54 -7.14 -6.80 -7.04
C LYS A 54 -7.11 -7.72 -5.83
N GLY A 55 -7.00 -9.03 -6.05
CA GLY A 55 -6.94 -10.00 -4.97
C GLY A 55 -5.74 -9.78 -4.05
N GLU A 56 -4.58 -9.54 -4.61
CA GLU A 56 -3.38 -9.26 -3.82
C GLU A 56 -3.53 -7.95 -3.05
N MET A 57 -4.08 -6.91 -3.68
CA MET A 57 -4.28 -5.62 -3.03
C MET A 57 -5.21 -5.75 -1.82
N ILE A 58 -6.33 -6.45 -1.98
CA ILE A 58 -7.27 -6.68 -0.88
C ILE A 58 -6.59 -7.49 0.23
N GLU A 59 -5.84 -8.53 -0.14
CA GLU A 59 -5.14 -9.37 0.82
C GLU A 59 -4.16 -8.58 1.69
N VAL A 60 -3.33 -7.73 1.10
CA VAL A 60 -2.38 -6.93 1.87
C VAL A 60 -3.08 -5.85 2.70
N MET A 61 -4.17 -5.27 2.18
CA MET A 61 -4.95 -4.30 2.94
C MET A 61 -5.55 -4.92 4.19
N GLU A 62 -6.08 -6.14 4.08
CA GLU A 62 -6.61 -6.87 5.24
C GLU A 62 -5.50 -7.25 6.21
N LYS A 63 -4.40 -7.77 5.70
CA LYS A 63 -3.27 -8.22 6.51
C LYS A 63 -2.68 -7.10 7.37
N TYR A 64 -2.60 -5.89 6.81
CA TYR A 64 -1.98 -4.76 7.49
C TYR A 64 -2.98 -3.75 8.04
N ASN A 65 -4.23 -4.16 8.21
CA ASN A 65 -5.26 -3.36 8.88
C ASN A 65 -5.56 -2.01 8.22
N ALA A 66 -5.64 -1.98 6.90
CA ALA A 66 -6.14 -0.82 6.19
C ALA A 66 -7.56 -0.48 6.68
N ARG A 67 -7.98 0.77 6.53
CA ARG A 67 -9.30 1.20 6.98
C ARG A 67 -10.39 0.37 6.30
N LYS A 68 -11.39 -0.03 7.07
CA LYS A 68 -12.49 -0.85 6.57
C LYS A 68 -13.22 -0.17 5.40
N GLU A 69 -13.43 1.13 5.47
CA GLU A 69 -14.07 1.89 4.40
C GLU A 69 -13.27 1.83 3.09
N HIS A 70 -11.94 1.77 3.17
CA HIS A 70 -11.10 1.63 1.99
C HIS A 70 -11.15 0.23 1.41
N LEU A 71 -11.24 -0.78 2.26
CA LEU A 71 -11.44 -2.16 1.82
C LEU A 71 -12.77 -2.31 1.07
N GLU A 72 -13.82 -1.68 1.57
CA GLU A 72 -15.12 -1.70 0.92
C GLU A 72 -15.07 -1.03 -0.47
N ARG A 73 -14.40 0.10 -0.57
CA ARG A 73 -14.21 0.78 -1.86
C ARG A 73 -13.38 -0.06 -2.82
N MET A 74 -12.31 -0.69 -2.33
CA MET A 74 -11.48 -1.58 -3.14
C MET A 74 -12.30 -2.74 -3.70
N ALA A 75 -13.16 -3.33 -2.88
CA ALA A 75 -14.04 -4.43 -3.32
C ALA A 75 -15.00 -4.00 -4.41
N MET A 76 -15.40 -2.73 -4.45
CA MET A 76 -16.31 -2.17 -5.46
C MET A 76 -15.58 -1.49 -6.62
N ASP A 77 -14.27 -1.60 -6.69
CA ASP A 77 -13.42 -0.94 -7.69
C ASP A 77 -13.54 0.59 -7.66
N LEU A 78 -13.78 1.16 -6.48
CA LEU A 78 -13.84 2.60 -6.30
C LEU A 78 -12.53 3.12 -5.72
N PRO A 79 -12.04 4.29 -6.19
CA PRO A 79 -10.84 4.89 -5.62
C PRO A 79 -11.08 5.40 -4.19
N PHE A 80 -10.01 5.49 -3.46
CA PHE A 80 -10.09 5.98 -2.08
C PHE A 80 -9.00 6.99 -1.74
#